data_5c4a796c7511fec9a5f82dc03d515109
#
_entry.id   5c4a796c7511fec9a5f82dc03d515109
#
_cell.length_a   1.000
_cell.length_b   1.000
_cell.length_c   1.000
_cell.angle_alpha   90.00
_cell.angle_beta   90.00
_cell.angle_gamma   90.00
#
_symmetry.space_group_name_H-M   'P 1'
#
loop_
_entity.id
_entity.type
_entity.pdbx_description
1 polymer ?
#
loop_
_entity_poly.entity_id
_entity_poly.type
_entity_poly.pdbx_seq_one_letter_code
_entity_poly.pdbx_strand_id
1 'polypeptide(L)'
;MPLSGPPEAAGQLRPLRGRWAQGLQPRFFTWVIKDRLGTGERPGGFARNHRKVRRQEELIWLNVNHFTHVVSLLDSPHNLHAYDEAGIAYVHVPLGPHDELAPRLLAIYTTLAKLLDQPDEKLYIHHEEFGDRLIGVIGGYLLFAGLVDNGPHAISLVEKLTGRSLGASGREIIAVTVDELLR
;
A
#
# COMPACT_ATOMS: atom_id res chain seq x y z
N MET A 1 3.12 -39.41 -41.98
CA MET A 1 2.52 -38.91 -40.71
C MET A 1 3.54 -38.06 -39.99
N PRO A 2 3.43 -36.74 -39.98
CA PRO A 2 4.26 -35.93 -39.10
C PRO A 2 3.62 -35.87 -37.72
N LEU A 3 4.45 -36.16 -36.71
CA LEU A 3 4.08 -36.09 -35.32
C LEU A 3 3.95 -34.62 -34.90
N SER A 4 2.77 -34.28 -34.38
CA SER A 4 2.50 -32.98 -33.76
C SER A 4 3.41 -32.78 -32.56
N GLY A 5 4.25 -31.76 -32.60
CA GLY A 5 4.99 -31.27 -31.42
C GLY A 5 4.03 -30.69 -30.38
N PRO A 6 4.45 -30.66 -29.11
CA PRO A 6 3.65 -30.07 -28.05
C PRO A 6 3.44 -28.57 -28.27
N PRO A 7 2.32 -27.99 -27.81
CA PRO A 7 2.06 -26.57 -27.95
C PRO A 7 3.14 -25.75 -27.23
N GLU A 8 3.71 -24.80 -27.95
CA GLU A 8 4.65 -23.82 -27.43
C GLU A 8 4.05 -23.13 -26.20
N ALA A 9 4.75 -23.24 -25.08
CA ALA A 9 4.39 -22.63 -23.82
C ALA A 9 4.19 -21.13 -24.00
N ALA A 10 3.06 -20.66 -23.47
CA ALA A 10 2.64 -19.27 -23.40
C ALA A 10 3.80 -18.35 -23.02
N GLY A 11 3.93 -17.27 -23.77
CA GLY A 11 5.04 -16.35 -23.84
C GLY A 11 5.66 -15.99 -22.49
N GLN A 12 6.87 -16.43 -22.31
CA GLN A 12 7.79 -15.79 -21.39
C GLN A 12 7.97 -14.35 -21.85
N LEU A 13 7.45 -13.41 -21.09
CA LEU A 13 7.70 -11.99 -21.28
C LEU A 13 9.22 -11.81 -21.36
N ARG A 14 9.73 -11.35 -22.51
CA ARG A 14 11.16 -11.03 -22.67
C ARG A 14 11.54 -10.03 -21.58
N PRO A 15 12.64 -10.24 -20.84
CA PRO A 15 13.06 -9.29 -19.83
C PRO A 15 13.28 -7.93 -20.51
N LEU A 16 12.51 -6.94 -20.10
CA LEU A 16 12.68 -5.56 -20.52
C LEU A 16 14.08 -5.10 -20.10
N ARG A 17 14.85 -4.53 -21.02
CA ARG A 17 16.19 -4.00 -20.75
C ARG A 17 16.18 -2.48 -20.84
N GLY A 18 16.95 -1.82 -19.97
CA GLY A 18 17.09 -0.37 -19.93
C GLY A 18 16.19 0.30 -18.88
N ARG A 19 15.94 1.61 -19.03
CA ARG A 19 15.13 2.41 -18.09
C ARG A 19 13.71 1.85 -17.87
N TRP A 20 13.12 1.32 -18.90
CA TRP A 20 11.77 0.77 -18.88
C TRP A 20 11.64 -0.53 -18.08
N ALA A 21 12.76 -1.24 -17.86
CA ALA A 21 12.77 -2.44 -17.04
C ALA A 21 12.65 -2.17 -15.53
N GLN A 22 12.85 -0.92 -15.10
CA GLN A 22 12.79 -0.54 -13.68
C GLN A 22 11.42 -0.05 -13.25
N GLY A 23 10.53 0.25 -14.21
CA GLY A 23 9.22 0.83 -13.95
C GLY A 23 9.29 2.28 -13.45
N LEU A 24 8.17 2.79 -13.01
CA LEU A 24 8.01 4.13 -12.43
C LEU A 24 7.68 4.02 -10.96
N GLN A 25 8.40 4.77 -10.13
CA GLN A 25 8.08 4.90 -8.71
C GLN A 25 6.68 5.53 -8.55
N PRO A 26 5.80 4.94 -7.72
CA PRO A 26 4.52 5.56 -7.39
C PRO A 26 4.71 6.98 -6.88
N ARG A 27 3.78 7.87 -7.24
CA ARG A 27 3.83 9.26 -6.76
C ARG A 27 3.73 9.29 -5.24
N PHE A 28 4.39 10.28 -4.63
CA PHE A 28 4.44 10.49 -3.19
C PHE A 28 5.00 9.30 -2.41
N PHE A 29 5.73 8.41 -3.08
CA PHE A 29 6.33 7.28 -2.39
C PHE A 29 7.13 7.73 -1.17
N THR A 30 6.84 7.13 -0.03
CA THR A 30 7.44 7.45 1.25
C THR A 30 7.68 6.17 2.04
N TRP A 31 8.87 6.01 2.58
CA TRP A 31 9.12 4.97 3.57
C TRP A 31 8.52 5.35 4.92
N VAL A 32 7.60 4.52 5.41
CA VAL A 32 7.08 4.59 6.79
C VAL A 32 8.04 3.88 7.74
N ILE A 33 8.41 2.66 7.38
CA ILE A 33 9.48 1.87 8.00
C ILE A 33 10.44 1.50 6.86
N LYS A 34 11.67 2.00 6.97
CA LYS A 34 12.65 1.83 5.90
C LYS A 34 12.79 0.37 5.49
N ASP A 35 12.74 0.11 4.19
CA ASP A 35 12.86 -1.21 3.55
C ASP A 35 11.81 -2.26 4.00
N ARG A 36 10.77 -1.86 4.75
CA ARG A 36 9.73 -2.75 5.26
C ARG A 36 8.32 -2.31 4.93
N LEU A 37 8.00 -1.04 5.14
CA LEU A 37 6.67 -0.49 4.87
C LEU A 37 6.78 0.82 4.09
N GLY A 38 6.39 0.78 2.83
CA GLY A 38 6.25 1.94 1.97
C GLY A 38 4.80 2.32 1.75
N THR A 39 4.56 3.57 1.43
CA THR A 39 3.26 4.11 1.07
C THR A 39 3.40 5.11 -0.07
N GLY A 40 2.29 5.47 -0.68
CA GLY A 40 2.23 6.44 -1.75
C GLY A 40 0.85 6.47 -2.39
N GLU A 41 0.78 7.09 -3.56
CA GLU A 41 -0.44 7.10 -4.35
C GLU A 41 -0.80 5.67 -4.83
N ARG A 42 -2.09 5.40 -4.97
CA ARG A 42 -2.59 4.16 -5.59
C ARG A 42 -1.90 3.92 -6.93
N PRO A 43 -1.38 2.72 -7.20
CA PRO A 43 -0.81 2.40 -8.51
C PRO A 43 -1.79 2.69 -9.65
N GLY A 44 -1.35 3.49 -10.62
CA GLY A 44 -2.18 3.98 -11.72
C GLY A 44 -2.79 5.37 -11.49
N GLY A 45 -2.78 5.87 -10.26
CA GLY A 45 -3.33 7.16 -9.88
C GLY A 45 -4.77 7.12 -9.40
N PHE A 46 -5.28 8.27 -9.00
CA PHE A 46 -6.57 8.48 -8.36
C PHE A 46 -7.62 9.03 -9.33
N ALA A 47 -8.85 8.55 -9.24
CA ALA A 47 -10.02 9.04 -9.99
C ALA A 47 -9.75 9.20 -11.50
N ARG A 48 -9.97 10.40 -12.04
CA ARG A 48 -9.77 10.71 -13.46
C ARG A 48 -8.30 10.65 -13.90
N ASN A 49 -7.37 10.68 -12.96
CA ASN A 49 -5.93 10.55 -13.23
C ASN A 49 -5.46 9.10 -13.32
N HIS A 50 -6.37 8.14 -13.08
CA HIS A 50 -6.04 6.73 -13.19
C HIS A 50 -5.72 6.35 -14.65
N ARG A 51 -4.55 5.73 -14.86
CA ARG A 51 -4.07 5.29 -16.16
C ARG A 51 -3.57 3.85 -16.08
N LYS A 52 -4.06 3.00 -16.97
CA LYS A 52 -3.68 1.58 -17.03
C LYS A 52 -2.17 1.41 -17.25
N VAL A 53 -1.60 2.15 -18.21
CA VAL A 53 -0.16 2.09 -18.51
C VAL A 53 0.68 2.52 -17.31
N ARG A 54 0.31 3.64 -16.65
CA ARG A 54 0.98 4.09 -15.43
C ARG A 54 0.91 3.04 -14.32
N ARG A 55 -0.24 2.40 -14.14
CA ARG A 55 -0.39 1.32 -13.17
C ARG A 55 0.58 0.18 -13.44
N GLN A 56 0.69 -0.26 -14.69
CA GLN A 56 1.61 -1.32 -15.08
C GLN A 56 3.07 -0.94 -14.78
N GLU A 57 3.48 0.28 -15.11
CA GLU A 57 4.83 0.77 -14.84
C GLU A 57 5.13 0.86 -13.33
N GLU A 58 4.17 1.31 -12.53
CA GLU A 58 4.32 1.39 -11.07
C GLU A 58 4.35 0.00 -10.43
N LEU A 59 3.60 -0.98 -10.95
CA LEU A 59 3.67 -2.37 -10.49
C LEU A 59 5.00 -3.03 -10.85
N ILE A 60 5.58 -2.73 -12.02
CA ILE A 60 6.93 -3.16 -12.37
C ILE A 60 7.93 -2.61 -11.35
N TRP A 61 7.81 -1.35 -10.98
CA TRP A 61 8.70 -0.75 -9.99
C TRP A 61 8.59 -1.44 -8.62
N LEU A 62 7.39 -1.74 -8.16
CA LEU A 62 7.19 -2.48 -6.90
C LEU A 62 7.86 -3.84 -6.96
N ASN A 63 7.72 -4.59 -8.05
CA ASN A 63 8.36 -5.89 -8.25
C ASN A 63 9.89 -5.79 -8.26
N VAL A 64 10.45 -4.86 -9.02
CA VAL A 64 11.90 -4.65 -9.12
C VAL A 64 12.51 -4.25 -7.78
N ASN A 65 11.75 -3.54 -6.96
CA ASN A 65 12.17 -3.15 -5.62
C ASN A 65 11.78 -4.17 -4.53
N HIS A 66 11.38 -5.39 -4.95
CA HIS A 66 11.12 -6.53 -4.07
C HIS A 66 10.01 -6.31 -3.04
N PHE A 67 8.98 -5.52 -3.38
CA PHE A 67 7.77 -5.48 -2.57
C PHE A 67 7.06 -6.82 -2.67
N THR A 68 6.76 -7.42 -1.51
CA THR A 68 6.16 -8.75 -1.42
C THR A 68 4.65 -8.69 -1.44
N HIS A 69 4.06 -7.66 -0.82
CA HIS A 69 2.62 -7.48 -0.77
C HIS A 69 2.21 -6.03 -0.98
N VAL A 70 1.06 -5.87 -1.64
CA VAL A 70 0.31 -4.62 -1.63
C VAL A 70 -0.85 -4.75 -0.64
N VAL A 71 -0.98 -3.81 0.27
CA VAL A 71 -2.13 -3.69 1.18
C VAL A 71 -3.05 -2.60 0.66
N SER A 72 -4.19 -3.01 0.12
CA SER A 72 -5.18 -2.11 -0.48
C SER A 72 -6.28 -1.78 0.50
N LEU A 73 -6.45 -0.50 0.80
CA LEU A 73 -7.53 0.02 1.65
C LEU A 73 -8.73 0.54 0.84
N LEU A 74 -8.77 0.25 -0.46
CA LEU A 74 -9.90 0.65 -1.31
C LEU A 74 -11.21 0.13 -0.76
N ASP A 75 -12.25 0.94 -0.80
CA ASP A 75 -13.60 0.54 -0.38
C ASP A 75 -14.12 -0.65 -1.21
N SER A 76 -13.82 -0.67 -2.50
CA SER A 76 -14.20 -1.77 -3.39
C SER A 76 -12.98 -2.56 -3.91
N PRO A 77 -13.16 -3.86 -4.27
CA PRO A 77 -12.09 -4.69 -4.81
C PRO A 77 -11.71 -4.35 -6.26
N HIS A 78 -12.02 -3.14 -6.70
CA HIS A 78 -11.81 -2.72 -8.07
C HIS A 78 -10.32 -2.69 -8.44
N ASN A 79 -9.96 -3.28 -9.58
CA ASN A 79 -8.59 -3.38 -10.11
C ASN A 79 -7.60 -4.23 -9.28
N LEU A 80 -8.04 -4.99 -8.30
CA LEU A 80 -7.14 -5.88 -7.54
C LEU A 80 -6.52 -6.97 -8.43
N HIS A 81 -7.23 -7.42 -9.48
CA HIS A 81 -6.71 -8.37 -10.45
C HIS A 81 -5.40 -7.93 -11.12
N ALA A 82 -5.13 -6.62 -11.17
CA ALA A 82 -3.89 -6.10 -11.72
C ALA A 82 -2.66 -6.50 -10.92
N TYR A 83 -2.80 -6.76 -9.63
CA TYR A 83 -1.72 -7.27 -8.79
C TYR A 83 -1.42 -8.73 -9.12
N ASP A 84 -2.47 -9.56 -9.33
CA ASP A 84 -2.30 -10.94 -9.78
C ASP A 84 -1.59 -11.01 -11.13
N GLU A 85 -2.01 -10.18 -12.09
CA GLU A 85 -1.37 -10.08 -13.41
C GLU A 85 0.11 -9.66 -13.32
N ALA A 86 0.46 -8.83 -12.34
CA ALA A 86 1.83 -8.39 -12.09
C ALA A 86 2.65 -9.37 -11.25
N GLY A 87 2.04 -10.43 -10.73
CA GLY A 87 2.68 -11.40 -9.84
C GLY A 87 3.02 -10.84 -8.47
N ILE A 88 2.27 -9.84 -7.99
CA ILE A 88 2.42 -9.25 -6.65
C ILE A 88 1.27 -9.73 -5.77
N ALA A 89 1.59 -10.36 -4.65
CA ALA A 89 0.57 -10.69 -3.67
C ALA A 89 -0.09 -9.43 -3.10
N TYR A 90 -1.36 -9.51 -2.77
CA TYR A 90 -2.08 -8.39 -2.16
C TYR A 90 -3.03 -8.84 -1.07
N VAL A 91 -3.32 -7.94 -0.17
CA VAL A 91 -4.36 -8.08 0.85
C VAL A 91 -5.31 -6.90 0.74
N HIS A 92 -6.60 -7.18 0.68
CA HIS A 92 -7.64 -6.17 0.63
C HIS A 92 -8.29 -6.01 2.00
N VAL A 93 -8.05 -4.87 2.64
CA VAL A 93 -8.64 -4.51 3.94
C VAL A 93 -9.34 -3.17 3.78
N PRO A 94 -10.60 -3.15 3.36
CA PRO A 94 -11.28 -1.91 2.96
C PRO A 94 -11.49 -0.94 4.13
N LEU A 95 -11.35 0.35 3.82
CA LEU A 95 -11.67 1.46 4.71
C LEU A 95 -12.54 2.47 3.94
N GLY A 96 -13.85 2.27 3.99
CA GLY A 96 -14.83 3.13 3.34
C GLY A 96 -15.07 4.44 4.10
N PRO A 97 -15.69 5.43 3.43
CA PRO A 97 -15.92 6.76 4.01
C PRO A 97 -16.92 6.77 5.17
N HIS A 98 -17.78 5.76 5.26
CA HIS A 98 -18.84 5.64 6.26
C HIS A 98 -18.64 4.46 7.20
N ASP A 99 -17.48 3.80 7.13
CA ASP A 99 -17.18 2.69 8.02
C ASP A 99 -16.98 3.17 9.47
N GLU A 100 -17.38 2.31 10.42
CA GLU A 100 -16.97 2.46 11.81
C GLU A 100 -15.45 2.28 11.92
N LEU A 101 -14.77 3.29 12.46
CA LEU A 101 -13.30 3.36 12.37
C LEU A 101 -12.61 2.27 13.20
N ALA A 102 -12.97 2.10 14.46
CA ALA A 102 -12.21 1.24 15.37
C ALA A 102 -12.07 -0.22 14.86
N PRO A 103 -13.13 -0.94 14.47
CA PRO A 103 -13.00 -2.29 13.95
C PRO A 103 -12.22 -2.36 12.63
N ARG A 104 -12.36 -1.35 11.77
CA ARG A 104 -11.60 -1.29 10.49
C ARG A 104 -10.12 -1.03 10.72
N LEU A 105 -9.79 -0.10 11.59
CA LEU A 105 -8.40 0.19 11.96
C LEU A 105 -7.75 -1.01 12.62
N LEU A 106 -8.45 -1.69 13.54
CA LEU A 106 -7.94 -2.90 14.15
C LEU A 106 -7.61 -3.98 13.10
N ALA A 107 -8.51 -4.20 12.13
CA ALA A 107 -8.29 -5.15 11.03
C ALA A 107 -7.07 -4.78 10.19
N ILE A 108 -6.90 -3.49 9.86
CA ILE A 108 -5.75 -2.99 9.10
C ILE A 108 -4.46 -3.20 9.90
N TYR A 109 -4.43 -2.75 11.15
CA TYR A 109 -3.22 -2.80 11.97
C TYR A 109 -2.77 -4.22 12.30
N THR A 110 -3.71 -5.10 12.60
CA THR A 110 -3.39 -6.52 12.83
C THR A 110 -2.89 -7.21 11.56
N THR A 111 -3.42 -6.86 10.40
CA THR A 111 -2.93 -7.35 9.10
C THR A 111 -1.50 -6.89 8.85
N LEU A 112 -1.22 -5.58 9.02
CA LEU A 112 0.13 -5.04 8.87
C LEU A 112 1.11 -5.68 9.85
N ALA A 113 0.74 -5.77 11.12
CA ALA A 113 1.58 -6.38 12.16
C ALA A 113 1.92 -7.83 11.84
N LYS A 114 0.90 -8.63 11.44
CA LYS A 114 1.09 -10.03 11.08
C LYS A 114 2.03 -10.21 9.87
N LEU A 115 1.88 -9.40 8.84
CA LEU A 115 2.76 -9.45 7.68
C LEU A 115 4.17 -9.01 8.03
N LEU A 116 4.32 -7.89 8.75
CA LEU A 116 5.62 -7.34 9.13
C LEU A 116 6.35 -8.16 10.23
N ASP A 117 5.67 -9.09 10.88
CA ASP A 117 6.31 -10.06 11.76
C ASP A 117 7.24 -11.02 10.99
N GLN A 118 6.98 -11.22 9.71
CA GLN A 118 7.87 -11.97 8.83
C GLN A 118 9.04 -11.08 8.37
N PRO A 119 10.31 -11.50 8.57
CA PRO A 119 11.47 -10.64 8.36
C PRO A 119 11.67 -10.20 6.91
N ASP A 120 11.25 -11.03 5.95
CA ASP A 120 11.47 -10.79 4.52
C ASP A 120 10.32 -10.04 3.85
N GLU A 121 9.26 -9.72 4.59
CA GLU A 121 8.11 -9.01 4.04
C GLU A 121 8.40 -7.52 3.86
N LYS A 122 8.07 -7.02 2.68
CA LYS A 122 8.14 -5.63 2.29
C LYS A 122 6.80 -5.20 1.69
N LEU A 123 6.11 -4.32 2.37
CA LEU A 123 4.73 -3.95 2.09
C LEU A 123 4.61 -2.58 1.43
N TYR A 124 3.67 -2.46 0.51
CA TYR A 124 3.20 -1.18 -0.02
C TYR A 124 1.73 -0.97 0.33
N ILE A 125 1.44 0.03 1.16
CA ILE A 125 0.07 0.35 1.56
C ILE A 125 -0.44 1.57 0.82
N HIS A 126 -1.67 1.51 0.32
CA HIS A 126 -2.34 2.62 -0.33
C HIS A 126 -3.85 2.65 -0.03
N HIS A 127 -4.44 3.82 -0.21
CA HIS A 127 -5.88 4.06 -0.25
C HIS A 127 -6.28 4.57 -1.64
N GLU A 128 -7.51 5.11 -1.81
CA GLU A 128 -7.95 5.70 -3.07
C GLU A 128 -7.05 6.86 -3.48
N GLU A 129 -6.73 7.74 -2.56
CA GLU A 129 -5.78 8.83 -2.74
C GLU A 129 -4.69 8.83 -1.68
N PHE A 130 -3.56 9.44 -1.98
CA PHE A 130 -2.53 9.75 -0.98
C PHE A 130 -2.95 10.99 -0.19
N GLY A 131 -3.82 10.80 0.76
CA GLY A 131 -4.49 11.85 1.49
C GLY A 131 -4.57 11.61 2.99
N ASP A 132 -5.35 12.43 3.62
CA ASP A 132 -5.46 12.57 5.07
C ASP A 132 -5.80 11.26 5.79
N ARG A 133 -6.75 10.49 5.27
CA ARG A 133 -7.15 9.21 5.86
C ARG A 133 -6.01 8.18 5.84
N LEU A 134 -5.31 8.03 4.70
CA LEU A 134 -4.18 7.12 4.60
C LEU A 134 -3.05 7.52 5.55
N ILE A 135 -2.73 8.81 5.60
CA ILE A 135 -1.67 9.32 6.50
C ILE A 135 -2.07 9.11 7.96
N GLY A 136 -3.34 9.32 8.31
CA GLY A 136 -3.87 9.01 9.63
C GLY A 136 -3.77 7.53 10.00
N VAL A 137 -4.10 6.62 9.07
CA VAL A 137 -3.93 5.17 9.25
C VAL A 137 -2.47 4.81 9.52
N ILE A 138 -1.55 5.41 8.78
CA ILE A 138 -0.11 5.19 8.98
C ILE A 138 0.32 5.66 10.37
N GLY A 139 -0.08 6.85 10.79
CA GLY A 139 0.22 7.37 12.14
C GLY A 139 -0.38 6.49 13.24
N GLY A 140 -1.61 6.03 13.07
CA GLY A 140 -2.26 5.09 13.99
C GLY A 140 -1.55 3.74 14.04
N TYR A 141 -1.09 3.22 12.91
CA TYR A 141 -0.30 2.00 12.90
C TYR A 141 1.03 2.13 13.66
N LEU A 142 1.73 3.25 13.52
CA LEU A 142 2.97 3.49 14.25
C LEU A 142 2.75 3.50 15.77
N LEU A 143 1.60 4.03 16.23
CA LEU A 143 1.17 3.94 17.64
C LEU A 143 0.86 2.50 18.05
N PHE A 144 0.03 1.82 17.26
CA PHE A 144 -0.38 0.43 17.52
C PHE A 144 0.81 -0.52 17.59
N ALA A 145 1.81 -0.31 16.74
CA ALA A 145 3.04 -1.09 16.72
C ALA A 145 4.06 -0.68 17.81
N GLY A 146 3.75 0.31 18.63
CA GLY A 146 4.65 0.80 19.69
C GLY A 146 5.90 1.51 19.17
N LEU A 147 5.87 1.99 17.92
CA LEU A 147 7.00 2.71 17.31
C LEU A 147 7.02 4.19 17.65
N VAL A 148 5.90 4.73 18.12
CA VAL A 148 5.78 6.08 18.70
C VAL A 148 4.93 6.01 19.97
N ASP A 149 5.16 6.94 20.89
CA ASP A 149 4.66 6.85 22.26
C ASP A 149 3.25 7.44 22.45
N ASN A 150 2.85 8.39 21.62
CA ASN A 150 1.60 9.14 21.79
C ASN A 150 1.10 9.77 20.50
N GLY A 151 -0.17 10.20 20.50
CA GLY A 151 -0.84 10.79 19.35
C GLY A 151 -0.15 12.02 18.76
N PRO A 152 0.23 13.03 19.57
CA PRO A 152 0.98 14.18 19.06
C PRO A 152 2.29 13.82 18.36
N HIS A 153 3.04 12.84 18.89
CA HIS A 153 4.26 12.35 18.28
C HIS A 153 3.96 11.65 16.93
N ALA A 154 2.93 10.82 16.87
CA ALA A 154 2.50 10.19 15.61
C ALA A 154 2.12 11.22 14.55
N ILE A 155 1.35 12.25 14.92
CA ILE A 155 0.98 13.35 14.00
C ILE A 155 2.24 14.05 13.48
N SER A 156 3.11 14.49 14.36
CA SER A 156 4.36 15.18 13.98
C SER A 156 5.23 14.34 13.05
N LEU A 157 5.33 13.05 13.32
CA LEU A 157 6.14 12.13 12.53
C LEU A 157 5.56 11.93 11.12
N VAL A 158 4.26 11.67 10.98
CA VAL A 158 3.66 11.47 9.65
C VAL A 158 3.65 12.75 8.83
N GLU A 159 3.45 13.92 9.46
CA GLU A 159 3.58 15.22 8.79
C GLU A 159 5.00 15.44 8.26
N LYS A 160 6.01 15.08 9.04
CA LYS A 160 7.42 15.16 8.62
C LYS A 160 7.74 14.18 7.49
N LEU A 161 7.28 12.93 7.59
CA LEU A 161 7.54 11.90 6.58
C LEU A 161 6.88 12.23 5.23
N THR A 162 5.67 12.77 5.25
CA THR A 162 4.88 13.03 4.04
C THR A 162 5.04 14.45 3.49
N GLY A 163 5.59 15.35 4.28
CA GLY A 163 5.67 16.78 3.94
C GLY A 163 4.31 17.48 3.90
N ARG A 164 3.28 16.91 4.57
CA ARG A 164 1.91 17.40 4.57
C ARG A 164 1.39 17.58 5.98
N SER A 165 0.63 18.62 6.23
CA SER A 165 -0.13 18.77 7.47
C SER A 165 -1.28 17.78 7.52
N LEU A 166 -1.48 17.14 8.65
CA LEU A 166 -2.57 16.20 8.87
C LEU A 166 -3.87 16.94 9.18
N GLY A 167 -4.88 16.71 8.38
CA GLY A 167 -6.20 17.31 8.54
C GLY A 167 -7.09 16.58 9.56
N ALA A 168 -8.36 16.97 9.59
CA ALA A 168 -9.30 16.51 10.61
C ALA A 168 -9.54 15.00 10.58
N SER A 169 -9.75 14.41 9.41
CA SER A 169 -10.04 12.96 9.31
C SER A 169 -8.83 12.09 9.68
N GLY A 170 -7.63 12.52 9.35
CA GLY A 170 -6.43 11.82 9.78
C GLY A 170 -6.19 11.92 11.28
N ARG A 171 -6.44 13.08 11.88
CA ARG A 171 -6.36 13.28 13.34
C ARG A 171 -7.42 12.47 14.08
N GLU A 172 -8.63 12.37 13.55
CA GLU A 172 -9.69 11.51 14.08
C GLU A 172 -9.25 10.04 14.12
N ILE A 173 -8.65 9.53 13.04
CA ILE A 173 -8.14 8.16 12.99
C ILE A 173 -7.09 7.91 14.08
N ILE A 174 -6.18 8.84 14.27
CA ILE A 174 -5.16 8.74 15.34
C ILE A 174 -5.83 8.80 16.72
N ALA A 175 -6.82 9.67 16.92
CA ALA A 175 -7.54 9.76 18.19
C ALA A 175 -8.30 8.46 18.50
N VAL A 176 -9.03 7.89 17.55
CA VAL A 176 -9.70 6.59 17.69
C VAL A 176 -8.70 5.49 18.03
N THR A 177 -7.54 5.48 17.39
CA THR A 177 -6.48 4.51 17.70
C THR A 177 -6.06 4.62 19.18
N VAL A 178 -5.79 5.82 19.68
CA VAL A 178 -5.39 6.04 21.07
C VAL A 178 -6.51 5.69 22.05
N ASP A 179 -7.73 6.11 21.73
CA ASP A 179 -8.84 6.07 22.67
C ASP A 179 -9.55 4.71 22.73
N GLU A 180 -9.55 3.95 21.64
CA GLU A 180 -10.33 2.73 21.54
C GLU A 180 -9.49 1.47 21.33
N LEU A 181 -8.29 1.58 20.74
CA LEU A 181 -7.47 0.41 20.42
C LEU A 181 -6.27 0.20 21.35
N LEU A 182 -5.82 1.25 22.05
CA LEU A 182 -4.61 1.19 22.92
C LEU A 182 -4.94 1.30 24.41
N ARG A 183 -6.21 1.41 24.79
CA ARG A 183 -6.65 1.43 26.21
C ARG A 183 -6.79 0.06 26.81
#